data_d6af76e2d8c81258d5c0b7b45e26b66a
#
_entry.id   d6af76e2d8c81258d5c0b7b45e26b66a
#
_cell.length_a   1.000
_cell.length_b   1.000
_cell.length_c   1.000
_cell.angle_alpha   90.00
_cell.angle_beta   90.00
_cell.angle_gamma   90.00
#
_symmetry.space_group_name_H-M   'P 1'
#
loop_
_entity.id
_entity.type
_entity.pdbx_description
1 polymer ?
#
loop_
_entity_poly.entity_id
_entity_poly.type
_entity_poly.pdbx_seq_one_letter_code
_entity_poly.pdbx_strand_id
1 'polypeptide(L)'
;MSKPICDFVRKYAKSNAARFHMPGHKGVPFLGFESFDITEIDGADELFTASGIIAESEQNASETFGAKTFYSTGGSTLCIEAMMRLIAVYAVSKGEATTVLAGRNAHKAFLNAAALLDIRIKWLRPEKESSYLCCPISADDVENALSQDKKPTAVYLTSPDYLGNILDIKSISAVCKRHGVILCVDNAHGAYLRFLQTSLFPTDLGADMCCSSAHKTLPVITGGAYLHISQNAPKMFATRAKASMSLFGTSSPSYLILQSLDAMNDEAENFRKALFRFLPKAEMLKNEIKSLGFDLLGNEPLKITLAPKNYGYTGTEVAKIMMSGGIYPEFYDPDT
;
A
#
# COMPACT_ATOMS: atom_id res chain seq x y z
N MET A 1 15.29 -7.38 14.48
CA MET A 1 14.05 -8.04 14.97
C MET A 1 14.12 -9.53 14.68
N SER A 2 13.30 -10.39 15.34
CA SER A 2 13.15 -11.80 14.95
C SER A 2 12.54 -11.93 13.56
N LYS A 3 12.86 -13.03 12.88
CA LYS A 3 12.29 -13.42 11.56
C LYS A 3 11.61 -14.77 11.66
N PRO A 4 10.50 -14.85 12.42
CA PRO A 4 9.94 -16.14 12.81
C PRO A 4 9.51 -16.99 11.61
N ILE A 5 8.97 -16.38 10.55
CA ILE A 5 8.57 -17.11 9.33
C ILE A 5 9.81 -17.60 8.58
N CYS A 6 10.79 -16.74 8.35
CA CYS A 6 12.04 -17.10 7.67
C CYS A 6 12.79 -18.20 8.41
N ASP A 7 12.87 -18.09 9.73
CA ASP A 7 13.62 -19.04 10.57
C ASP A 7 12.96 -20.41 10.60
N PHE A 8 11.61 -20.44 10.71
CA PHE A 8 10.83 -21.68 10.61
C PHE A 8 11.04 -22.35 9.25
N VAL A 9 10.85 -21.62 8.16
CA VAL A 9 10.96 -22.19 6.81
C VAL A 9 12.38 -22.69 6.52
N ARG A 10 13.42 -21.96 6.92
CA ARG A 10 14.82 -22.38 6.77
C ARG A 10 15.12 -23.65 7.57
N LYS A 11 14.61 -23.76 8.80
CA LYS A 11 14.73 -24.95 9.62
C LYS A 11 14.03 -26.15 8.98
N TYR A 12 12.81 -25.92 8.49
CA TYR A 12 12.02 -26.95 7.81
C TYR A 12 12.70 -27.43 6.50
N ALA A 13 13.17 -26.51 5.67
CA ALA A 13 13.88 -26.84 4.43
C ALA A 13 15.13 -27.71 4.66
N LYS A 14 15.81 -27.56 5.81
CA LYS A 14 17.01 -28.34 6.21
C LYS A 14 16.69 -29.66 6.90
N SER A 15 15.44 -29.91 7.26
CA SER A 15 15.09 -31.08 8.11
C SER A 15 15.08 -32.43 7.36
N ASN A 16 15.20 -32.44 6.03
CA ASN A 16 15.03 -33.63 5.18
C ASN A 16 13.68 -34.36 5.40
N ALA A 17 12.67 -33.66 5.90
CA ALA A 17 11.34 -34.23 6.12
C ALA A 17 10.69 -34.67 4.80
N ALA A 18 10.09 -35.84 4.76
CA ALA A 18 9.27 -36.29 3.65
C ALA A 18 8.00 -35.43 3.58
N ARG A 19 7.77 -34.75 2.45
CA ARG A 19 6.67 -33.81 2.26
C ARG A 19 5.43 -34.49 1.67
N PHE A 20 4.53 -34.99 2.51
CA PHE A 20 3.23 -35.51 2.07
C PHE A 20 2.15 -34.43 1.95
N HIS A 21 2.44 -33.20 2.38
CA HIS A 21 1.60 -32.01 2.27
C HIS A 21 1.80 -31.28 0.93
N MET A 22 0.95 -30.29 0.65
CA MET A 22 1.14 -29.34 -0.46
C MET A 22 2.35 -28.41 -0.21
N PRO A 23 2.96 -27.79 -1.21
CA PRO A 23 2.65 -27.84 -2.65
C PRO A 23 3.07 -29.13 -3.35
N GLY A 24 2.57 -29.30 -4.60
CA GLY A 24 2.76 -30.52 -5.40
C GLY A 24 4.21 -30.84 -5.78
N HIS A 25 5.11 -29.85 -5.85
CA HIS A 25 6.55 -30.03 -6.13
C HIS A 25 7.32 -30.70 -4.98
N LYS A 26 6.73 -30.81 -3.78
CA LYS A 26 7.32 -31.50 -2.61
C LYS A 26 8.71 -31.00 -2.20
N GLY A 27 9.07 -29.77 -2.57
CA GLY A 27 10.40 -29.20 -2.33
C GLY A 27 11.49 -29.67 -3.30
N VAL A 28 11.13 -30.44 -4.32
CA VAL A 28 12.07 -30.85 -5.37
C VAL A 28 12.42 -29.63 -6.23
N PRO A 29 13.71 -29.24 -6.33
CA PRO A 29 14.09 -28.03 -7.02
C PRO A 29 13.92 -28.14 -8.53
N PHE A 30 13.24 -27.15 -9.12
CA PHE A 30 13.21 -26.95 -10.57
C PHE A 30 13.35 -25.47 -10.96
N LEU A 31 12.94 -24.53 -10.11
CA LEU A 31 13.22 -23.08 -10.21
C LEU A 31 14.26 -22.62 -9.18
N GLY A 32 14.53 -23.43 -8.15
CA GLY A 32 15.57 -23.20 -7.15
C GLY A 32 15.08 -22.67 -5.79
N PHE A 33 13.80 -22.41 -5.63
CA PHE A 33 13.21 -21.89 -4.38
C PHE A 33 12.16 -22.83 -3.73
N GLU A 34 11.86 -23.96 -4.35
CA GLU A 34 10.79 -24.87 -3.93
C GLU A 34 10.95 -25.41 -2.52
N SER A 35 12.20 -25.52 -2.03
CA SER A 35 12.46 -25.92 -0.66
C SER A 35 11.92 -24.93 0.38
N PHE A 36 11.77 -23.66 -0.01
CA PHE A 36 11.27 -22.56 0.82
C PHE A 36 9.77 -22.28 0.59
N ASP A 37 9.17 -22.89 -0.44
CA ASP A 37 7.74 -22.77 -0.69
C ASP A 37 7.02 -23.88 0.05
N ILE A 38 6.28 -23.50 1.10
CA ILE A 38 5.53 -24.38 1.99
C ILE A 38 4.07 -23.93 2.07
N THR A 39 3.25 -24.69 2.76
CA THR A 39 1.87 -24.34 3.11
C THR A 39 1.69 -24.29 4.63
N GLU A 40 0.45 -24.23 5.09
CA GLU A 40 0.02 -24.23 6.50
C GLU A 40 0.25 -25.62 7.16
N ILE A 41 1.51 -26.02 7.30
CA ILE A 41 1.90 -27.20 8.05
C ILE A 41 2.00 -26.92 9.54
N ASP A 42 2.09 -27.94 10.36
CA ASP A 42 2.25 -27.78 11.81
C ASP A 42 3.41 -26.86 12.17
N GLY A 43 3.10 -25.82 12.94
CA GLY A 43 4.02 -24.75 13.31
C GLY A 43 4.22 -23.63 12.29
N ALA A 44 3.68 -23.75 11.07
CA ALA A 44 3.81 -22.71 10.02
C ALA A 44 2.79 -21.56 10.19
N ASP A 45 1.67 -21.79 10.90
CA ASP A 45 0.58 -20.83 11.09
C ASP A 45 -0.30 -20.62 9.82
N GLU A 46 -1.44 -20.00 9.96
CA GLU A 46 -2.39 -19.70 8.88
C GLU A 46 -2.65 -18.19 8.81
N LEU A 47 -2.58 -17.59 7.62
CA LEU A 47 -2.54 -16.14 7.47
C LEU A 47 -3.73 -15.40 8.12
N PHE A 48 -4.96 -15.90 7.91
CA PHE A 48 -6.15 -15.15 8.35
C PHE A 48 -6.62 -15.53 9.76
N THR A 49 -6.11 -16.61 10.34
CA THR A 49 -6.36 -17.02 11.73
C THR A 49 -5.07 -17.09 12.55
N ALA A 50 -4.06 -16.34 12.12
CA ALA A 50 -2.71 -16.38 12.68
C ALA A 50 -2.67 -16.23 14.20
N SER A 51 -1.97 -17.15 14.85
CA SER A 51 -1.72 -17.18 16.29
C SER A 51 -0.28 -17.58 16.67
N GLY A 52 0.53 -17.92 15.65
CA GLY A 52 1.92 -18.36 15.74
C GLY A 52 2.90 -17.39 15.09
N ILE A 53 3.77 -17.95 14.22
CA ILE A 53 4.89 -17.21 13.59
C ILE A 53 4.43 -16.06 12.68
N ILE A 54 3.28 -16.17 12.03
CA ILE A 54 2.73 -15.07 11.22
C ILE A 54 2.23 -13.94 12.15
N ALA A 55 1.55 -14.28 13.25
CA ALA A 55 1.10 -13.29 14.21
C ALA A 55 2.28 -12.56 14.88
N GLU A 56 3.36 -13.25 15.21
CA GLU A 56 4.59 -12.66 15.74
C GLU A 56 5.22 -11.71 14.71
N SER A 57 5.34 -12.15 13.46
CA SER A 57 5.89 -11.34 12.38
C SER A 57 5.06 -10.08 12.10
N GLU A 58 3.72 -10.18 12.11
CA GLU A 58 2.82 -9.03 11.99
C GLU A 58 2.91 -8.07 13.19
N GLN A 59 3.23 -8.59 14.38
CA GLN A 59 3.51 -7.75 15.55
C GLN A 59 4.80 -6.94 15.33
N ASN A 60 5.88 -7.57 14.84
CA ASN A 60 7.12 -6.89 14.45
C ASN A 60 6.88 -5.79 13.40
N ALA A 61 6.05 -6.10 12.39
CA ALA A 61 5.64 -5.09 11.40
C ALA A 61 4.83 -3.96 12.05
N SER A 62 3.95 -4.27 13.02
CA SER A 62 3.16 -3.27 13.73
C SER A 62 4.05 -2.29 14.50
N GLU A 63 5.11 -2.77 15.12
CA GLU A 63 6.12 -1.94 15.79
C GLU A 63 6.90 -1.06 14.80
N THR A 64 7.30 -1.65 13.66
CA THR A 64 8.01 -0.93 12.58
C THR A 64 7.17 0.22 12.03
N PHE A 65 5.89 -0.02 11.76
CA PHE A 65 5.00 0.97 11.14
C PHE A 65 4.25 1.85 12.14
N GLY A 66 4.28 1.53 13.44
CA GLY A 66 3.57 2.31 14.48
C GLY A 66 2.03 2.20 14.40
N ALA A 67 1.52 1.22 13.69
CA ALA A 67 0.10 0.96 13.47
C ALA A 67 -0.15 -0.54 13.52
N LYS A 68 -1.35 -1.00 13.85
CA LYS A 68 -1.66 -2.43 13.75
C LYS A 68 -1.59 -2.86 12.29
N THR A 69 -0.63 -3.71 11.96
CA THR A 69 -0.26 -4.07 10.59
C THR A 69 -0.54 -5.53 10.31
N PHE A 70 -1.19 -5.80 9.18
CA PHE A 70 -1.55 -7.12 8.70
C PHE A 70 -0.94 -7.39 7.34
N TYR A 71 -0.47 -8.61 7.11
CA TYR A 71 0.14 -9.04 5.87
C TYR A 71 -0.88 -9.37 4.79
N SER A 72 -0.54 -9.01 3.56
CA SER A 72 -1.25 -9.41 2.35
C SER A 72 -0.28 -10.04 1.35
N THR A 73 -0.65 -11.19 0.81
CA THR A 73 0.03 -11.84 -0.32
C THR A 73 -0.69 -11.58 -1.65
N GLY A 74 -1.79 -10.82 -1.61
CA GLY A 74 -2.60 -10.40 -2.76
C GLY A 74 -2.41 -8.93 -3.15
N GLY A 75 -1.29 -8.32 -2.78
CA GLY A 75 -1.01 -6.90 -3.02
C GLY A 75 -1.91 -5.96 -2.21
N SER A 76 -1.80 -4.67 -2.49
CA SER A 76 -2.70 -3.66 -1.91
C SER A 76 -4.15 -3.80 -2.40
N THR A 77 -4.40 -4.52 -3.50
CA THR A 77 -5.75 -4.85 -3.97
C THR A 77 -6.56 -5.49 -2.86
N LEU A 78 -6.05 -6.57 -2.26
CA LEU A 78 -6.69 -7.24 -1.12
C LEU A 78 -6.87 -6.30 0.09
N CYS A 79 -5.88 -5.45 0.36
CA CYS A 79 -5.96 -4.50 1.47
C CYS A 79 -7.05 -3.44 1.23
N ILE A 80 -7.20 -2.92 0.01
CA ILE A 80 -8.24 -1.95 -0.37
C ILE A 80 -9.63 -2.57 -0.21
N GLU A 81 -9.81 -3.79 -0.72
CA GLU A 81 -11.08 -4.53 -0.61
C GLU A 81 -11.44 -4.77 0.86
N ALA A 82 -10.46 -5.15 1.68
CA ALA A 82 -10.64 -5.32 3.12
C ALA A 82 -10.98 -4.00 3.84
N MET A 83 -10.32 -2.88 3.50
CA MET A 83 -10.66 -1.55 4.02
C MET A 83 -12.11 -1.20 3.72
N MET A 84 -12.56 -1.41 2.47
CA MET A 84 -13.94 -1.12 2.08
C MET A 84 -14.93 -2.03 2.83
N ARG A 85 -14.59 -3.30 3.04
CA ARG A 85 -15.40 -4.22 3.85
C ARG A 85 -15.50 -3.75 5.31
N LEU A 86 -14.40 -3.27 5.90
CA LEU A 86 -14.40 -2.72 7.26
C LEU A 86 -15.29 -1.48 7.37
N ILE A 87 -15.25 -0.58 6.38
CA ILE A 87 -16.15 0.58 6.31
C ILE A 87 -17.61 0.16 6.17
N ALA A 88 -17.92 -0.83 5.34
CA ALA A 88 -19.28 -1.36 5.20
C ALA A 88 -19.81 -1.94 6.53
N VAL A 89 -19.01 -2.77 7.21
CA VAL A 89 -19.36 -3.32 8.52
C VAL A 89 -19.56 -2.23 9.57
N TYR A 90 -18.73 -1.19 9.54
CA TYR A 90 -18.84 -0.05 10.44
C TYR A 90 -20.14 0.73 10.22
N ALA A 91 -20.53 1.02 8.97
CA ALA A 91 -21.79 1.67 8.64
C ALA A 91 -23.00 0.83 9.12
N VAL A 92 -22.99 -0.47 8.81
CA VAL A 92 -24.05 -1.40 9.25
C VAL A 92 -24.16 -1.44 10.78
N SER A 93 -23.04 -1.41 11.50
CA SER A 93 -23.06 -1.38 12.99
C SER A 93 -23.73 -0.13 13.57
N LYS A 94 -23.85 0.93 12.76
CA LYS A 94 -24.55 2.16 13.10
C LYS A 94 -25.99 2.24 12.53
N GLY A 95 -26.42 1.22 11.81
CA GLY A 95 -27.72 1.22 11.12
C GLY A 95 -27.75 2.14 9.90
N GLU A 96 -26.60 2.42 9.28
CA GLU A 96 -26.45 3.37 8.18
C GLU A 96 -26.10 2.65 6.86
N ALA A 97 -26.55 3.23 5.73
CA ALA A 97 -26.08 2.81 4.42
C ALA A 97 -24.65 3.32 4.19
N THR A 98 -23.80 2.46 3.60
CA THR A 98 -22.41 2.79 3.36
C THR A 98 -22.27 3.81 2.23
N THR A 99 -21.68 4.94 2.53
CA THR A 99 -21.34 5.97 1.54
C THR A 99 -19.87 6.37 1.72
N VAL A 100 -19.10 6.38 0.63
CA VAL A 100 -17.69 6.79 0.64
C VAL A 100 -17.49 7.97 -0.28
N LEU A 101 -16.86 9.01 0.22
CA LEU A 101 -16.43 10.18 -0.54
C LEU A 101 -14.99 9.90 -1.03
N ALA A 102 -14.75 9.89 -2.34
CA ALA A 102 -13.49 9.41 -2.92
C ALA A 102 -12.89 10.35 -3.97
N GLY A 103 -11.56 10.39 -4.05
CA GLY A 103 -10.85 11.01 -5.15
C GLY A 103 -11.02 10.23 -6.45
N ARG A 104 -11.02 10.95 -7.60
CA ARG A 104 -11.28 10.36 -8.93
C ARG A 104 -10.17 9.43 -9.44
N ASN A 105 -8.97 9.50 -8.87
CA ASN A 105 -7.84 8.64 -9.17
C ASN A 105 -7.80 7.35 -8.32
N ALA A 106 -8.94 6.95 -7.75
CA ALA A 106 -9.04 5.72 -6.98
C ALA A 106 -8.73 4.48 -7.85
N HIS A 107 -7.91 3.58 -7.32
CA HIS A 107 -7.55 2.34 -8.01
C HIS A 107 -8.79 1.46 -8.30
N LYS A 108 -8.75 0.66 -9.37
CA LYS A 108 -9.86 -0.25 -9.76
C LYS A 108 -10.32 -1.20 -8.64
N ALA A 109 -9.42 -1.58 -7.71
CA ALA A 109 -9.79 -2.40 -6.56
C ALA A 109 -10.83 -1.72 -5.66
N PHE A 110 -10.76 -0.39 -5.49
CA PHE A 110 -11.78 0.38 -4.78
C PHE A 110 -13.13 0.30 -5.47
N LEU A 111 -13.17 0.46 -6.80
CA LEU A 111 -14.41 0.36 -7.59
C LEU A 111 -15.01 -1.04 -7.53
N ASN A 112 -14.16 -2.07 -7.64
CA ASN A 112 -14.58 -3.47 -7.53
C ASN A 112 -15.18 -3.75 -6.14
N ALA A 113 -14.50 -3.33 -5.09
CA ALA A 113 -14.99 -3.48 -3.71
C ALA A 113 -16.31 -2.73 -3.51
N ALA A 114 -16.45 -1.52 -4.04
CA ALA A 114 -17.69 -0.75 -3.94
C ALA A 114 -18.86 -1.44 -4.63
N ALA A 115 -18.62 -2.03 -5.81
CA ALA A 115 -19.63 -2.80 -6.54
C ALA A 115 -20.04 -4.09 -5.80
N LEU A 116 -19.06 -4.83 -5.27
CA LEU A 116 -19.30 -6.09 -4.54
C LEU A 116 -20.01 -5.89 -3.19
N LEU A 117 -19.78 -4.74 -2.54
CA LEU A 117 -20.26 -4.44 -1.18
C LEU A 117 -21.44 -3.46 -1.16
N ASP A 118 -22.00 -3.10 -2.33
CA ASP A 118 -23.09 -2.12 -2.48
C ASP A 118 -22.77 -0.77 -1.79
N ILE A 119 -21.54 -0.28 -1.98
CA ILE A 119 -21.08 0.99 -1.43
C ILE A 119 -21.46 2.12 -2.38
N ARG A 120 -22.18 3.13 -1.89
CA ARG A 120 -22.44 4.35 -2.63
C ARG A 120 -21.19 5.22 -2.67
N ILE A 121 -20.70 5.54 -3.88
CA ILE A 121 -19.58 6.44 -4.07
C ILE A 121 -20.07 7.85 -4.36
N LYS A 122 -19.51 8.85 -3.64
CA LYS A 122 -19.55 10.26 -3.99
C LYS A 122 -18.16 10.68 -4.41
N TRP A 123 -18.03 11.39 -5.53
CA TRP A 123 -16.72 11.82 -6.02
C TRP A 123 -16.38 13.21 -5.52
N LEU A 124 -15.19 13.36 -4.95
CA LEU A 124 -14.57 14.66 -4.69
C LEU A 124 -14.23 15.33 -6.02
N ARG A 125 -14.49 16.61 -6.09
CA ARG A 125 -14.14 17.47 -7.23
C ARG A 125 -13.19 18.54 -6.74
N PRO A 126 -11.87 18.37 -6.93
CA PRO A 126 -10.90 19.38 -6.55
C PRO A 126 -11.05 20.63 -7.39
N GLU A 127 -10.65 21.79 -6.87
CA GLU A 127 -10.59 23.05 -7.64
C GLU A 127 -9.56 22.97 -8.77
N LYS A 128 -8.49 22.18 -8.57
CA LYS A 128 -7.44 21.96 -9.57
C LYS A 128 -7.84 20.87 -10.55
N GLU A 129 -7.27 20.93 -11.74
CA GLU A 129 -7.44 19.88 -12.75
C GLU A 129 -7.06 18.50 -12.20
N SER A 130 -7.86 17.52 -12.54
CA SER A 130 -7.69 16.14 -12.11
C SER A 130 -7.78 15.17 -13.29
N SER A 131 -7.08 14.05 -13.18
CA SER A 131 -7.11 12.94 -14.12
C SER A 131 -7.31 11.61 -13.38
N TYR A 132 -7.33 10.50 -14.11
CA TYR A 132 -7.32 9.18 -13.48
C TYR A 132 -5.96 8.83 -12.82
N LEU A 133 -4.89 9.57 -13.14
CA LEU A 133 -3.57 9.41 -12.54
C LEU A 133 -3.33 10.36 -11.36
N CYS A 134 -3.99 11.52 -11.36
CA CYS A 134 -3.78 12.58 -10.39
C CYS A 134 -5.11 13.22 -9.95
N CYS A 135 -5.30 13.36 -8.66
CA CYS A 135 -6.46 14.05 -8.08
C CYS A 135 -6.02 14.84 -6.84
N PRO A 136 -5.63 16.12 -7.02
CA PRO A 136 -5.00 16.93 -5.97
C PRO A 136 -6.03 17.50 -4.99
N ILE A 137 -6.58 16.64 -4.15
CA ILE A 137 -7.56 16.98 -3.12
C ILE A 137 -6.90 17.76 -1.99
N SER A 138 -7.45 18.92 -1.66
CA SER A 138 -7.07 19.73 -0.51
C SER A 138 -7.96 19.46 0.73
N ALA A 139 -7.55 19.98 1.89
CA ALA A 139 -8.37 19.94 3.09
C ALA A 139 -9.66 20.75 2.92
N ASP A 140 -9.62 21.85 2.16
CA ASP A 140 -10.78 22.69 1.88
C ASP A 140 -11.78 21.99 0.96
N ASP A 141 -11.31 21.22 -0.03
CA ASP A 141 -12.19 20.39 -0.86
C ASP A 141 -12.98 19.39 -0.01
N VAL A 142 -12.30 18.76 0.96
CA VAL A 142 -12.93 17.80 1.89
C VAL A 142 -13.89 18.52 2.85
N GLU A 143 -13.51 19.66 3.44
CA GLU A 143 -14.36 20.47 4.32
C GLU A 143 -15.64 20.90 3.60
N ASN A 144 -15.51 21.43 2.39
CA ASN A 144 -16.64 21.86 1.57
C ASN A 144 -17.60 20.71 1.27
N ALA A 145 -17.05 19.56 0.90
CA ALA A 145 -17.85 18.37 0.59
C ALA A 145 -18.58 17.80 1.83
N LEU A 146 -17.92 17.82 3.00
CA LEU A 146 -18.52 17.33 4.24
C LEU A 146 -19.56 18.30 4.85
N SER A 147 -19.47 19.58 4.53
CA SER A 147 -20.39 20.63 5.02
C SER A 147 -21.70 20.70 4.23
N GLN A 148 -21.73 20.23 2.96
CA GLN A 148 -22.86 20.41 2.05
C GLN A 148 -23.87 19.26 2.06
N ASP A 149 -23.51 18.07 2.48
CA ASP A 149 -24.27 16.85 2.23
C ASP A 149 -24.44 15.97 3.47
N LYS A 150 -25.34 14.97 3.33
CA LYS A 150 -25.42 13.89 4.30
C LYS A 150 -24.03 13.26 4.44
N LYS A 151 -23.55 13.23 5.68
CA LYS A 151 -22.23 12.76 6.09
C LYS A 151 -21.91 11.37 5.51
N PRO A 152 -20.79 11.20 4.81
CA PRO A 152 -20.34 9.89 4.36
C PRO A 152 -19.80 9.06 5.53
N THR A 153 -19.71 7.75 5.37
CA THR A 153 -19.09 6.85 6.33
C THR A 153 -17.56 7.07 6.37
N ALA A 154 -16.97 7.27 5.20
CA ALA A 154 -15.53 7.47 5.05
C ALA A 154 -15.17 8.40 3.90
N VAL A 155 -13.96 8.97 3.99
CA VAL A 155 -13.22 9.58 2.89
C VAL A 155 -12.14 8.60 2.45
N TYR A 156 -11.99 8.36 1.13
CA TYR A 156 -10.97 7.52 0.54
C TYR A 156 -10.13 8.32 -0.47
N LEU A 157 -8.82 8.35 -0.27
CA LEU A 157 -7.88 9.12 -1.09
C LEU A 157 -6.68 8.26 -1.48
N THR A 158 -6.08 8.55 -2.64
CA THR A 158 -4.82 7.94 -3.10
C THR A 158 -3.68 8.93 -2.88
N SER A 159 -2.68 8.55 -2.06
CA SER A 159 -1.49 9.36 -1.77
C SER A 159 -0.32 8.47 -1.32
N PRO A 160 0.85 8.51 -2.03
CA PRO A 160 1.11 9.25 -3.27
C PRO A 160 0.24 8.78 -4.43
N ASP A 161 -0.05 9.69 -5.37
CA ASP A 161 -0.72 9.31 -6.60
C ASP A 161 0.26 8.73 -7.65
N TYR A 162 -0.25 8.37 -8.82
CA TYR A 162 0.56 7.73 -9.85
C TYR A 162 1.61 8.66 -10.45
N LEU A 163 1.38 9.97 -10.46
CA LEU A 163 2.33 10.99 -10.93
C LEU A 163 3.32 11.44 -9.84
N GLY A 164 3.17 10.94 -8.60
CA GLY A 164 4.05 11.26 -7.47
C GLY A 164 3.64 12.49 -6.68
N ASN A 165 2.35 12.84 -6.66
CA ASN A 165 1.86 13.88 -5.76
C ASN A 165 1.49 13.27 -4.40
N ILE A 166 1.96 13.89 -3.33
CA ILE A 166 1.60 13.57 -1.95
C ILE A 166 0.61 14.62 -1.46
N LEU A 167 -0.55 14.16 -0.95
CA LEU A 167 -1.58 15.03 -0.37
C LEU A 167 -1.19 15.46 1.06
N ASP A 168 -1.71 16.59 1.52
CA ASP A 168 -1.60 16.99 2.93
C ASP A 168 -2.56 16.17 3.80
N ILE A 169 -2.19 14.92 4.06
CA ILE A 169 -2.99 13.99 4.85
C ILE A 169 -3.22 14.51 6.27
N LYS A 170 -2.28 15.28 6.84
CA LYS A 170 -2.41 15.84 8.19
C LYS A 170 -3.58 16.82 8.27
N SER A 171 -3.66 17.77 7.36
CA SER A 171 -4.76 18.75 7.32
C SER A 171 -6.10 18.09 6.98
N ILE A 172 -6.10 17.16 6.01
CA ILE A 172 -7.29 16.37 5.63
C ILE A 172 -7.79 15.53 6.81
N SER A 173 -6.88 14.87 7.53
CA SER A 173 -7.22 14.07 8.72
C SER A 173 -7.88 14.95 9.82
N ALA A 174 -7.37 16.17 10.03
CA ALA A 174 -7.97 17.10 10.99
C ALA A 174 -9.42 17.46 10.61
N VAL A 175 -9.69 17.66 9.31
CA VAL A 175 -11.04 17.86 8.78
C VAL A 175 -11.92 16.64 9.06
N CYS A 176 -11.49 15.45 8.62
CA CYS A 176 -12.25 14.21 8.82
C CYS A 176 -12.59 13.97 10.30
N LYS A 177 -11.64 14.23 11.21
CA LYS A 177 -11.84 14.08 12.66
C LYS A 177 -12.90 15.05 13.20
N ARG A 178 -12.88 16.35 12.80
CA ARG A 178 -13.90 17.32 13.21
C ARG A 178 -15.30 16.87 12.82
N HIS A 179 -15.43 16.30 11.63
CA HIS A 179 -16.70 15.78 11.14
C HIS A 179 -16.99 14.34 11.64
N GLY A 180 -16.05 13.67 12.33
CA GLY A 180 -16.14 12.27 12.80
C GLY A 180 -16.37 11.29 11.65
N VAL A 181 -15.67 11.49 10.54
CA VAL A 181 -15.66 10.64 9.32
C VAL A 181 -14.34 9.89 9.28
N ILE A 182 -14.37 8.62 8.87
CA ILE A 182 -13.20 7.77 8.76
C ILE A 182 -12.35 8.21 7.56
N LEU A 183 -11.03 8.30 7.73
CA LEU A 183 -10.09 8.57 6.65
C LEU A 183 -9.33 7.30 6.26
N CYS A 184 -9.51 6.85 5.02
CA CYS A 184 -8.79 5.74 4.39
C CYS A 184 -7.85 6.28 3.32
N VAL A 185 -6.58 5.83 3.32
CA VAL A 185 -5.60 6.26 2.34
C VAL A 185 -5.03 5.05 1.58
N ASP A 186 -5.17 5.07 0.27
CA ASP A 186 -4.42 4.18 -0.61
C ASP A 186 -2.99 4.72 -0.75
N ASN A 187 -2.10 4.15 0.05
CA ASN A 187 -0.68 4.48 0.08
C ASN A 187 0.16 3.41 -0.65
N ALA A 188 -0.39 2.82 -1.71
CA ALA A 188 0.28 1.73 -2.43
C ALA A 188 1.69 2.11 -2.90
N HIS A 189 1.94 3.35 -3.26
CA HIS A 189 3.25 3.84 -3.71
C HIS A 189 4.13 4.40 -2.59
N GLY A 190 3.63 4.49 -1.34
CA GLY A 190 4.29 5.22 -0.25
C GLY A 190 4.73 4.36 0.93
N ALA A 191 4.95 3.06 0.80
CA ALA A 191 5.40 2.23 1.93
C ALA A 191 6.69 2.78 2.58
N TYR A 192 7.61 3.32 1.78
CA TYR A 192 8.89 3.89 2.25
C TYR A 192 8.72 5.21 3.02
N LEU A 193 7.58 5.91 2.90
CA LEU A 193 7.33 7.20 3.57
C LEU A 193 7.42 7.11 5.10
N ARG A 194 7.21 5.92 5.65
CA ARG A 194 7.43 5.61 7.08
C ARG A 194 8.88 5.79 7.49
N PHE A 195 9.81 5.55 6.59
CA PHE A 195 11.25 5.52 6.87
C PHE A 195 11.97 6.84 6.60
N LEU A 196 11.23 7.88 6.17
CA LEU A 196 11.77 9.24 6.05
C LEU A 196 12.15 9.82 7.41
N GLN A 197 13.04 10.80 7.44
CA GLN A 197 13.46 11.50 8.66
C GLN A 197 12.25 12.14 9.37
N THR A 198 11.36 12.79 8.61
CA THR A 198 10.03 13.17 9.05
C THR A 198 9.05 12.28 8.32
N SER A 199 8.33 11.45 9.07
CA SER A 199 7.38 10.51 8.47
C SER A 199 6.26 11.25 7.73
N LEU A 200 6.03 10.82 6.50
CA LEU A 200 4.86 11.20 5.70
C LEU A 200 3.85 10.04 5.57
N PHE A 201 3.98 9.07 6.45
CA PHE A 201 3.14 7.87 6.43
C PHE A 201 1.72 8.20 6.89
N PRO A 202 0.66 7.77 6.18
CA PRO A 202 -0.71 8.25 6.44
C PRO A 202 -1.21 8.04 7.86
N THR A 203 -0.92 6.91 8.51
CA THR A 203 -1.37 6.68 9.90
C THR A 203 -0.65 7.56 10.91
N ASP A 204 0.60 7.97 10.64
CA ASP A 204 1.34 8.94 11.47
C ASP A 204 0.74 10.36 11.33
N LEU A 205 0.19 10.64 10.16
CA LEU A 205 -0.47 11.92 9.83
C LEU A 205 -1.96 11.93 10.21
N GLY A 206 -2.45 10.83 10.78
CA GLY A 206 -3.77 10.75 11.40
C GLY A 206 -4.86 10.06 10.58
N ALA A 207 -4.53 9.41 9.46
CA ALA A 207 -5.46 8.51 8.78
C ALA A 207 -5.84 7.34 9.70
N ASP A 208 -7.09 6.88 9.60
CA ASP A 208 -7.58 5.74 10.38
C ASP A 208 -7.06 4.42 9.84
N MET A 209 -7.00 4.29 8.51
CA MET A 209 -6.49 3.11 7.82
C MET A 209 -5.70 3.52 6.58
N CYS A 210 -4.69 2.73 6.23
CA CYS A 210 -4.09 2.80 4.92
C CYS A 210 -3.60 1.42 4.45
N CYS A 211 -3.37 1.27 3.15
CA CYS A 211 -2.69 0.12 2.58
C CYS A 211 -1.36 0.55 1.95
N SER A 212 -0.40 -0.36 1.90
CA SER A 212 0.90 -0.14 1.26
C SER A 212 1.30 -1.35 0.45
N SER A 213 1.61 -1.19 -0.85
CA SER A 213 2.26 -2.23 -1.63
C SER A 213 3.75 -2.26 -1.27
N ALA A 214 4.13 -3.15 -0.35
CA ALA A 214 5.50 -3.28 0.09
C ALA A 214 6.46 -3.50 -1.08
N HIS A 215 6.07 -4.38 -2.02
CA HIS A 215 6.86 -4.76 -3.20
C HIS A 215 7.17 -3.60 -4.17
N LYS A 216 6.47 -2.45 -4.08
CA LYS A 216 6.74 -1.31 -4.97
C LYS A 216 7.93 -0.47 -4.51
N THR A 217 8.12 -0.31 -3.20
CA THR A 217 9.11 0.63 -2.65
C THR A 217 9.97 0.07 -1.53
N LEU A 218 9.72 -1.14 -1.08
CA LEU A 218 10.53 -1.88 -0.11
C LEU A 218 11.10 -3.15 -0.76
N PRO A 219 12.17 -3.75 -0.23
CA PRO A 219 12.78 -4.97 -0.78
C PRO A 219 11.92 -6.22 -0.45
N VAL A 220 10.71 -6.27 -0.99
CA VAL A 220 9.71 -7.31 -0.79
C VAL A 220 9.31 -7.91 -2.13
N ILE A 221 9.07 -9.21 -2.18
CA ILE A 221 8.63 -9.95 -3.38
C ILE A 221 7.27 -9.43 -3.86
N THR A 222 7.08 -9.35 -5.19
CA THR A 222 5.83 -8.93 -5.84
C THR A 222 4.62 -9.64 -5.25
N GLY A 223 3.59 -8.87 -4.93
CA GLY A 223 2.38 -9.32 -4.24
C GLY A 223 2.40 -9.07 -2.73
N GLY A 224 3.57 -8.81 -2.13
CA GLY A 224 3.66 -8.44 -0.72
C GLY A 224 3.12 -7.02 -0.45
N ALA A 225 2.20 -6.92 0.50
CA ALA A 225 1.58 -5.66 0.90
C ALA A 225 1.15 -5.68 2.37
N TYR A 226 0.76 -4.54 2.87
CA TYR A 226 0.29 -4.33 4.24
C TYR A 226 -1.06 -3.62 4.27
N LEU A 227 -1.92 -4.03 5.19
CA LEU A 227 -3.03 -3.25 5.71
C LEU A 227 -2.63 -2.67 7.07
N HIS A 228 -2.68 -1.35 7.20
CA HIS A 228 -2.34 -0.64 8.44
C HIS A 228 -3.59 -0.01 9.04
N ILE A 229 -3.78 -0.21 10.34
CA ILE A 229 -4.89 0.36 11.11
C ILE A 229 -4.30 1.17 12.25
N SER A 230 -4.63 2.47 12.27
CA SER A 230 -4.18 3.39 13.32
C SER A 230 -4.68 2.95 14.70
N GLN A 231 -3.88 3.18 15.74
CA GLN A 231 -4.29 2.95 17.13
C GLN A 231 -5.49 3.82 17.55
N ASN A 232 -5.69 4.95 16.86
CA ASN A 232 -6.80 5.88 17.12
C ASN A 232 -8.08 5.53 16.33
N ALA A 233 -8.01 4.58 15.41
CA ALA A 233 -9.16 4.13 14.63
C ALA A 233 -10.15 3.32 15.50
N PRO A 234 -11.42 3.19 15.10
CA PRO A 234 -12.37 2.32 15.79
C PRO A 234 -11.82 0.91 16.01
N LYS A 235 -11.81 0.44 17.26
CA LYS A 235 -11.22 -0.85 17.67
C LYS A 235 -11.69 -2.03 16.82
N MET A 236 -12.94 -1.96 16.33
CA MET A 236 -13.51 -3.02 15.48
C MET A 236 -12.73 -3.22 14.18
N PHE A 237 -12.03 -2.22 13.66
CA PHE A 237 -11.25 -2.37 12.43
C PHE A 237 -10.12 -3.37 12.63
N ALA A 238 -9.32 -3.22 13.68
CA ALA A 238 -8.24 -4.16 13.98
C ALA A 238 -8.78 -5.58 14.29
N THR A 239 -9.87 -5.71 15.05
CA THR A 239 -10.43 -7.01 15.40
C THR A 239 -11.10 -7.74 14.25
N ARG A 240 -11.54 -7.01 13.20
CA ARG A 240 -12.21 -7.59 12.02
C ARG A 240 -11.35 -7.57 10.75
N ALA A 241 -10.09 -7.11 10.84
CA ALA A 241 -9.21 -6.99 9.68
C ALA A 241 -9.01 -8.32 8.97
N LYS A 242 -8.56 -9.35 9.69
CA LYS A 242 -8.30 -10.70 9.15
C LYS A 242 -9.55 -11.30 8.51
N ALA A 243 -10.69 -11.23 9.20
CA ALA A 243 -11.97 -11.72 8.68
C ALA A 243 -12.44 -10.93 7.43
N SER A 244 -12.09 -9.64 7.33
CA SER A 244 -12.38 -8.84 6.13
C SER A 244 -11.44 -9.20 4.97
N MET A 245 -10.17 -9.44 5.25
CA MET A 245 -9.19 -9.85 4.26
C MET A 245 -9.48 -11.25 3.70
N SER A 246 -9.89 -12.20 4.54
CA SER A 246 -10.18 -13.58 4.14
C SER A 246 -11.32 -13.70 3.12
N LEU A 247 -12.24 -12.73 3.06
CA LEU A 247 -13.34 -12.73 2.07
C LEU A 247 -12.84 -12.54 0.62
N PHE A 248 -11.70 -11.92 0.44
CA PHE A 248 -11.14 -11.58 -0.86
C PHE A 248 -9.81 -12.28 -1.11
N GLY A 249 -9.19 -12.82 -0.05
CA GLY A 249 -7.91 -13.50 -0.09
C GLY A 249 -8.02 -14.96 -0.45
N THR A 250 -6.90 -15.52 -0.93
CA THR A 250 -6.75 -16.96 -1.13
C THR A 250 -6.51 -17.65 0.20
N SER A 251 -7.05 -18.86 0.36
CA SER A 251 -6.73 -19.76 1.48
C SER A 251 -5.34 -20.39 1.37
N SER A 252 -4.62 -20.14 0.26
CA SER A 252 -3.27 -20.67 0.03
C SER A 252 -2.28 -19.51 -0.19
N PRO A 253 -1.93 -18.76 0.86
CA PRO A 253 -1.02 -17.63 0.76
C PRO A 253 0.40 -18.10 0.42
N SER A 254 1.10 -17.37 -0.44
CA SER A 254 2.50 -17.68 -0.77
C SER A 254 3.42 -17.44 0.43
N TYR A 255 4.04 -18.50 0.93
CA TYR A 255 5.04 -18.40 2.00
C TYR A 255 6.34 -17.70 1.55
N LEU A 256 6.64 -17.67 0.26
CA LEU A 256 7.76 -16.87 -0.27
C LEU A 256 7.49 -15.37 -0.07
N ILE A 257 6.26 -14.93 -0.32
CA ILE A 257 5.86 -13.54 -0.07
C ILE A 257 5.86 -13.25 1.43
N LEU A 258 5.30 -14.14 2.26
CA LEU A 258 5.30 -13.98 3.72
C LEU A 258 6.71 -13.88 4.30
N GLN A 259 7.64 -14.71 3.83
CA GLN A 259 9.06 -14.63 4.22
C GLN A 259 9.68 -13.29 3.84
N SER A 260 9.34 -12.74 2.67
CA SER A 260 9.90 -11.44 2.26
C SER A 260 9.35 -10.28 3.11
N LEU A 261 8.09 -10.34 3.54
CA LEU A 261 7.50 -9.39 4.47
C LEU A 261 8.11 -9.50 5.87
N ASP A 262 8.34 -10.73 6.34
CA ASP A 262 9.01 -11.03 7.60
C ASP A 262 10.47 -10.53 7.61
N ALA A 263 11.21 -10.79 6.54
CA ALA A 263 12.59 -10.32 6.39
C ALA A 263 12.68 -8.79 6.40
N MET A 264 11.68 -8.09 5.85
CA MET A 264 11.65 -6.62 5.84
C MET A 264 11.61 -6.03 7.26
N ASN A 265 11.02 -6.70 8.24
CA ASN A 265 11.01 -6.22 9.62
C ASN A 265 12.43 -6.10 10.20
N ASP A 266 13.29 -7.06 9.91
CA ASP A 266 14.70 -7.06 10.34
C ASP A 266 15.54 -6.04 9.54
N GLU A 267 15.23 -5.88 8.27
CA GLU A 267 15.91 -4.94 7.36
C GLU A 267 15.46 -3.48 7.52
N ALA A 268 14.43 -3.19 8.29
CA ALA A 268 13.81 -1.87 8.40
C ALA A 268 14.82 -0.75 8.73
N GLU A 269 15.74 -0.99 9.67
CA GLU A 269 16.75 0.00 10.05
C GLU A 269 17.84 0.16 8.99
N ASN A 270 18.26 -0.91 8.35
CA ASN A 270 19.23 -0.87 7.24
C ASN A 270 18.63 -0.14 6.05
N PHE A 271 17.35 -0.41 5.75
CA PHE A 271 16.61 0.30 4.71
C PHE A 271 16.53 1.81 5.00
N ARG A 272 16.20 2.20 6.24
CA ARG A 272 16.19 3.61 6.65
C ARG A 272 17.51 4.30 6.41
N LYS A 273 18.63 3.67 6.80
CA LYS A 273 19.99 4.19 6.58
C LYS A 273 20.33 4.29 5.09
N ALA A 274 19.94 3.30 4.30
CA ALA A 274 20.14 3.31 2.86
C ALA A 274 19.32 4.42 2.18
N LEU A 275 18.04 4.56 2.54
CA LEU A 275 17.16 5.61 2.06
C LEU A 275 17.72 7.01 2.37
N PHE A 276 18.13 7.25 3.61
CA PHE A 276 18.75 8.52 4.02
C PHE A 276 19.95 8.91 3.15
N ARG A 277 20.79 7.93 2.78
CA ARG A 277 21.96 8.17 1.90
C ARG A 277 21.57 8.33 0.43
N PHE A 278 20.44 7.74 0.01
CA PHE A 278 19.99 7.76 -1.38
C PHE A 278 19.21 9.02 -1.75
N LEU A 279 18.36 9.55 -0.85
CA LEU A 279 17.52 10.71 -1.11
C LEU A 279 18.28 11.93 -1.66
N PRO A 280 19.46 12.32 -1.15
CA PRO A 280 20.22 13.43 -1.74
C PRO A 280 20.63 13.17 -3.20
N LYS A 281 20.92 11.90 -3.55
CA LYS A 281 21.28 11.53 -4.93
C LYS A 281 20.08 11.61 -5.87
N ALA A 282 18.90 11.18 -5.40
CA ALA A 282 17.67 11.31 -6.15
C ALA A 282 17.32 12.80 -6.40
N GLU A 283 17.51 13.66 -5.40
CA GLU A 283 17.30 15.10 -5.53
C GLU A 283 18.30 15.74 -6.48
N MET A 284 19.59 15.36 -6.42
CA MET A 284 20.60 15.82 -7.37
C MET A 284 20.21 15.47 -8.81
N LEU A 285 19.78 14.21 -9.05
CA LEU A 285 19.35 13.78 -10.39
C LEU A 285 18.12 14.58 -10.87
N LYS A 286 17.13 14.83 -10.00
CA LYS A 286 15.98 15.67 -10.32
C LYS A 286 16.41 17.09 -10.72
N ASN A 287 17.37 17.68 -10.01
CA ASN A 287 17.89 18.99 -10.30
C ASN A 287 18.69 19.03 -11.62
N GLU A 288 19.46 18.00 -11.94
CA GLU A 288 20.15 17.86 -13.22
C GLU A 288 19.14 17.79 -14.38
N ILE A 289 18.10 16.95 -14.25
CA ILE A 289 17.02 16.83 -15.25
C ILE A 289 16.35 18.19 -15.48
N LYS A 290 16.03 18.93 -14.41
CA LYS A 290 15.46 20.27 -14.50
C LYS A 290 16.42 21.28 -15.15
N SER A 291 17.74 21.18 -14.88
CA SER A 291 18.75 22.06 -15.48
C SER A 291 18.91 21.84 -16.98
N LEU A 292 18.60 20.64 -17.47
CA LEU A 292 18.51 20.31 -18.89
C LEU A 292 17.22 20.85 -19.55
N GLY A 293 16.35 21.46 -18.75
CA GLY A 293 15.13 22.10 -19.18
C GLY A 293 13.87 21.24 -19.02
N PHE A 294 13.93 19.98 -18.59
CA PHE A 294 12.75 19.12 -18.46
C PHE A 294 11.89 19.45 -17.25
N ASP A 295 10.58 19.45 -17.44
CA ASP A 295 9.61 19.57 -16.35
C ASP A 295 9.40 18.22 -15.65
N LEU A 296 9.38 18.28 -14.31
CA LEU A 296 9.07 17.15 -13.45
C LEU A 296 7.74 17.37 -12.74
N LEU A 297 6.90 16.35 -12.73
CA LEU A 297 5.64 16.34 -12.00
C LEU A 297 5.81 15.67 -10.62
N GLY A 298 4.90 16.05 -9.70
CA GLY A 298 4.87 15.48 -8.36
C GLY A 298 5.90 16.09 -7.40
N ASN A 299 5.75 15.70 -6.14
CA ASN A 299 6.61 16.15 -5.03
C ASN A 299 7.14 14.97 -4.18
N GLU A 300 6.90 13.76 -4.65
CA GLU A 300 7.32 12.53 -4.00
C GLU A 300 8.86 12.38 -4.11
N PRO A 301 9.57 12.07 -2.99
CA PRO A 301 11.04 12.12 -2.97
C PRO A 301 11.74 11.18 -3.94
N LEU A 302 11.22 9.96 -4.14
CA LEU A 302 11.90 8.94 -4.96
C LEU A 302 11.44 8.91 -6.41
N LYS A 303 10.20 9.29 -6.69
CA LYS A 303 9.64 9.22 -8.04
C LYS A 303 10.15 10.36 -8.91
N ILE A 304 10.44 10.04 -10.15
CA ILE A 304 10.79 11.00 -11.22
C ILE A 304 9.74 10.82 -12.31
N THR A 305 8.89 11.82 -12.48
CA THR A 305 7.84 11.83 -13.51
C THR A 305 8.13 12.97 -14.48
N LEU A 306 8.49 12.63 -15.70
CA LEU A 306 8.80 13.60 -16.76
C LEU A 306 7.51 14.07 -17.45
N ALA A 307 7.41 15.37 -17.77
CA ALA A 307 6.37 15.95 -18.61
C ALA A 307 7.00 16.49 -19.91
N PRO A 308 7.25 15.65 -20.94
CA PRO A 308 8.09 16.00 -22.06
C PRO A 308 7.40 16.82 -23.15
N LYS A 309 6.09 17.05 -23.09
CA LYS A 309 5.30 17.75 -24.13
C LYS A 309 5.84 19.13 -24.48
N ASN A 310 6.28 19.90 -23.51
CA ASN A 310 6.82 21.25 -23.72
C ASN A 310 8.11 21.27 -24.56
N TYR A 311 8.73 20.10 -24.76
CA TYR A 311 9.96 19.91 -25.54
C TYR A 311 9.69 19.25 -26.90
N GLY A 312 8.42 19.09 -27.28
CA GLY A 312 8.01 18.51 -28.55
C GLY A 312 8.07 16.99 -28.62
N TYR A 313 8.16 16.32 -27.45
CA TYR A 313 8.13 14.87 -27.35
C TYR A 313 6.87 14.39 -26.62
N THR A 314 6.37 13.23 -27.00
CA THR A 314 5.42 12.48 -26.17
C THR A 314 6.16 11.63 -25.13
N GLY A 315 5.51 11.30 -24.00
CA GLY A 315 6.06 10.37 -23.02
C GLY A 315 6.37 9.00 -23.62
N THR A 316 5.55 8.54 -24.56
CA THR A 316 5.79 7.30 -25.32
C THR A 316 7.10 7.34 -26.15
N GLU A 317 7.44 8.47 -26.76
CA GLU A 317 8.70 8.63 -27.52
C GLU A 317 9.90 8.65 -26.58
N VAL A 318 9.82 9.39 -25.48
CA VAL A 318 10.87 9.42 -24.45
C VAL A 318 11.09 8.04 -23.84
N ALA A 319 10.03 7.31 -23.52
CA ALA A 319 10.12 5.94 -22.99
C ALA A 319 10.84 4.99 -23.97
N LYS A 320 10.56 5.08 -25.28
CA LYS A 320 11.26 4.29 -26.31
C LYS A 320 12.75 4.62 -26.37
N ILE A 321 13.12 5.90 -26.29
CA ILE A 321 14.52 6.34 -26.25
C ILE A 321 15.21 5.77 -24.99
N MET A 322 14.58 5.88 -23.82
CA MET A 322 15.12 5.33 -22.57
C MET A 322 15.31 3.82 -22.66
N MET A 323 14.30 3.08 -23.17
CA MET A 323 14.38 1.62 -23.33
C MET A 323 15.49 1.21 -24.31
N SER A 324 15.74 1.97 -25.38
CA SER A 324 16.87 1.70 -26.28
C SER A 324 18.23 1.87 -25.60
N GLY A 325 18.30 2.70 -24.55
CA GLY A 325 19.45 2.85 -23.67
C GLY A 325 19.48 1.89 -22.47
N GLY A 326 18.57 0.91 -22.41
CA GLY A 326 18.49 -0.06 -21.33
C GLY A 326 17.78 0.43 -20.06
N ILE A 327 17.08 1.57 -20.10
CA ILE A 327 16.34 2.16 -19.00
C ILE A 327 14.84 1.90 -19.19
N TYR A 328 14.26 1.06 -18.36
CA TYR A 328 12.84 0.68 -18.45
C TYR A 328 12.01 1.50 -17.46
N PRO A 329 11.14 2.44 -17.92
CA PRO A 329 10.27 3.19 -17.02
C PRO A 329 9.15 2.31 -16.46
N GLU A 330 8.65 2.67 -15.30
CA GLU A 330 7.50 2.00 -14.66
C GLU A 330 6.20 2.17 -15.46
N PHE A 331 6.03 3.36 -16.03
CA PHE A 331 4.83 3.76 -16.76
C PHE A 331 5.18 4.83 -17.80
N TYR A 332 4.43 4.86 -18.86
CA TYR A 332 4.46 5.94 -19.85
C TYR A 332 3.12 6.01 -20.58
N ASP A 333 2.74 7.22 -20.96
CA ASP A 333 1.61 7.52 -21.81
C ASP A 333 1.97 8.69 -22.76
N PRO A 334 1.03 9.24 -23.57
CA PRO A 334 1.36 10.38 -24.43
C PRO A 334 1.79 11.64 -23.68
N ASP A 335 1.46 11.78 -22.41
CA ASP A 335 1.68 12.98 -21.61
C ASP A 335 2.93 12.91 -20.72
N THR A 336 3.27 11.68 -20.24
CA THR A 336 4.31 11.44 -19.23
C THR A 336 5.15 10.20 -19.55
#